data_015129b0548cd29027c54cc2b53fdc48
#
_entry.id   015129b0548cd29027c54cc2b53fdc48
#
_cell.length_a   1.000
_cell.length_b   1.000
_cell.length_c   1.000
_cell.angle_alpha   90.00
_cell.angle_beta   90.00
_cell.angle_gamma   90.00
#
_symmetry.space_group_name_H-M   'P 1'
#
loop_
_entity.id
_entity.type
_entity.pdbx_description
1 polymer ?
#
loop_
_entity_poly.entity_id
_entity_poly.type
_entity_poly.pdbx_seq_one_letter_code
_entity_poly.pdbx_strand_id
1 'polypeptide(L)'
;MSTTATSLDLPSTRKASALHGKMEELLAKAGIQLNGPRPWDMRLHAPGVLERVVSRGSLGLGEAYMDGDWDAEQLDEFFAHILRARLDREVKPLSLLFPALREMVFNRQNLKRAWQVGEAHYDLGNEFYQAMLGPRMAYTCGYWKDAETL
;
A
#
# COMPACT_ATOMS: atom_id res chain seq x y z
N MET A 1 10.15 -20.66 -49.04
CA MET A 1 9.95 -21.45 -47.80
C MET A 1 9.78 -20.44 -46.67
N SER A 2 8.54 -20.09 -46.36
CA SER A 2 8.24 -19.15 -45.25
C SER A 2 8.00 -19.94 -43.98
N THR A 3 8.85 -19.74 -42.99
CA THR A 3 8.72 -20.34 -41.66
C THR A 3 7.86 -19.44 -40.82
N THR A 4 6.61 -19.82 -40.61
CA THR A 4 5.68 -19.16 -39.68
C THR A 4 6.08 -19.55 -38.27
N ALA A 5 6.68 -18.62 -37.54
CA ALA A 5 6.94 -18.80 -36.11
C ALA A 5 5.61 -18.65 -35.35
N THR A 6 5.03 -19.77 -34.94
CA THR A 6 3.91 -19.83 -33.99
C THR A 6 4.44 -19.43 -32.62
N SER A 7 4.12 -18.22 -32.16
CA SER A 7 4.38 -17.81 -30.78
C SER A 7 3.47 -18.62 -29.85
N LEU A 8 4.05 -19.54 -29.11
CA LEU A 8 3.38 -20.24 -28.00
C LEU A 8 3.09 -19.21 -26.89
N ASP A 9 1.86 -18.75 -26.82
CA ASP A 9 1.35 -17.94 -25.72
C ASP A 9 1.32 -18.79 -24.45
N LEU A 10 2.32 -18.63 -23.61
CA LEU A 10 2.42 -19.29 -22.30
C LEU A 10 1.27 -18.81 -21.39
N PRO A 11 0.63 -19.72 -20.62
CA PRO A 11 -0.52 -19.36 -19.76
C PRO A 11 -0.22 -18.29 -18.69
N SER A 12 1.06 -18.05 -18.37
CA SER A 12 1.49 -16.98 -17.45
C SER A 12 1.32 -15.58 -18.07
N THR A 13 1.60 -15.40 -19.34
CA THR A 13 1.46 -14.13 -20.08
C THR A 13 0.00 -13.71 -20.20
N ARG A 14 -0.90 -14.66 -20.38
CA ARG A 14 -2.34 -14.42 -20.51
C ARG A 14 -2.97 -13.99 -19.17
N LYS A 15 -2.51 -14.56 -18.06
CA LYS A 15 -2.95 -14.14 -16.70
C LYS A 15 -2.45 -12.74 -16.35
N ALA A 16 -1.20 -12.42 -16.65
CA ALA A 16 -0.62 -11.11 -16.42
C ALA A 16 -1.35 -10.03 -17.24
N SER A 17 -1.65 -10.30 -18.51
CA SER A 17 -2.42 -9.40 -19.37
C SER A 17 -3.85 -9.17 -18.87
N ALA A 18 -4.54 -10.22 -18.41
CA ALA A 18 -5.88 -10.08 -17.84
C ALA A 18 -5.90 -9.30 -16.52
N LEU A 19 -4.88 -9.47 -15.68
CA LEU A 19 -4.70 -8.71 -14.45
C LEU A 19 -4.45 -7.24 -14.75
N HIS A 20 -3.56 -6.95 -15.70
CA HIS A 20 -3.24 -5.60 -16.16
C HIS A 20 -4.50 -4.86 -16.61
N GLY A 21 -5.31 -5.45 -17.50
CA GLY A 21 -6.55 -4.85 -17.96
C GLY A 21 -7.55 -4.57 -16.85
N LYS A 22 -7.71 -5.50 -15.88
CA LYS A 22 -8.57 -5.27 -14.71
C LYS A 22 -8.07 -4.12 -13.83
N MET A 23 -6.77 -3.99 -13.64
CA MET A 23 -6.20 -2.90 -12.86
C MET A 23 -6.34 -1.56 -13.58
N GLU A 24 -6.19 -1.53 -14.90
CA GLU A 24 -6.48 -0.34 -15.71
C GLU A 24 -7.93 0.10 -15.58
N GLU A 25 -8.89 -0.83 -15.70
CA GLU A 25 -10.32 -0.53 -15.50
C GLU A 25 -10.60 0.01 -14.08
N LEU A 26 -9.98 -0.58 -13.07
CA LEU A 26 -10.15 -0.16 -11.68
C LEU A 26 -9.59 1.25 -11.47
N LEU A 27 -8.37 1.52 -11.90
CA LEU A 27 -7.70 2.81 -11.77
C LEU A 27 -8.41 3.89 -12.62
N ALA A 28 -8.97 3.54 -13.76
CA ALA A 28 -9.75 4.46 -14.60
C ALA A 28 -10.97 5.03 -13.87
N LYS A 29 -11.59 4.28 -12.95
CA LYS A 29 -12.68 4.80 -12.09
C LYS A 29 -12.22 5.97 -11.21
N ALA A 30 -10.96 5.97 -10.80
CA ALA A 30 -10.33 7.04 -10.06
C ALA A 30 -9.72 8.13 -10.97
N GLY A 31 -9.84 8.01 -12.28
CA GLY A 31 -9.20 8.91 -13.22
C GLY A 31 -7.67 8.78 -13.23
N ILE A 32 -7.13 7.61 -12.92
CA ILE A 32 -5.70 7.28 -12.93
C ILE A 32 -5.42 6.36 -14.12
N GLN A 33 -4.29 6.56 -14.79
CA GLN A 33 -3.80 5.68 -15.86
C GLN A 33 -2.49 5.01 -15.45
N LEU A 34 -2.27 3.78 -15.93
CA LEU A 34 -0.95 3.16 -15.83
C LEU A 34 -0.03 3.75 -16.89
N ASN A 35 1.15 4.20 -16.47
CA ASN A 35 2.15 4.85 -17.33
C ASN A 35 1.58 6.04 -18.13
N GLY A 36 0.59 6.73 -17.55
CA GLY A 36 -0.06 7.88 -18.18
C GLY A 36 0.77 9.16 -18.07
N PRO A 37 0.33 10.24 -18.76
CA PRO A 37 1.08 11.49 -18.84
C PRO A 37 0.84 12.45 -17.66
N ARG A 38 -0.17 12.21 -16.82
CA ARG A 38 -0.54 13.13 -15.75
C ARG A 38 0.34 12.93 -14.52
N PRO A 39 0.58 13.96 -13.71
CA PRO A 39 1.45 13.87 -12.52
C PRO A 39 0.98 12.84 -11.48
N TRP A 40 -0.33 12.58 -11.40
CA TRP A 40 -0.93 11.59 -10.50
C TRP A 40 -1.12 10.22 -11.14
N ASP A 41 -0.70 10.00 -12.38
CA ASP A 41 -0.75 8.69 -13.01
C ASP A 41 0.34 7.76 -12.44
N MET A 42 0.01 6.47 -12.30
CA MET A 42 0.91 5.46 -11.76
C MET A 42 1.93 5.03 -12.82
N ARG A 43 3.20 5.23 -12.55
CA ARG A 43 4.31 4.78 -13.41
C ARG A 43 4.90 3.49 -12.87
N LEU A 44 4.90 2.44 -13.69
CA LEU A 44 5.45 1.14 -13.33
C LEU A 44 6.91 1.03 -13.82
N HIS A 45 7.82 0.67 -12.92
CA HIS A 45 9.24 0.49 -13.20
C HIS A 45 9.67 -0.97 -13.19
N ALA A 46 8.91 -1.84 -12.50
CA ALA A 46 9.19 -3.25 -12.41
C ALA A 46 7.98 -4.13 -12.77
N PRO A 47 8.20 -5.34 -13.30
CA PRO A 47 7.13 -6.32 -13.46
C PRO A 47 6.68 -6.84 -12.09
N GLY A 48 5.43 -7.31 -12.00
CA GLY A 48 4.91 -7.94 -10.77
C GLY A 48 4.33 -6.98 -9.74
N VAL A 49 4.37 -5.65 -9.96
CA VAL A 49 3.77 -4.66 -9.06
C VAL A 49 2.27 -4.90 -8.88
N LEU A 50 1.56 -5.12 -9.98
CA LEU A 50 0.10 -5.30 -9.94
C LEU A 50 -0.29 -6.60 -9.24
N GLU A 51 0.47 -7.67 -9.44
CA GLU A 51 0.32 -8.94 -8.73
C GLU A 51 0.55 -8.77 -7.22
N ARG A 52 1.56 -7.99 -6.84
CA ARG A 52 1.88 -7.67 -5.45
C ARG A 52 0.75 -6.87 -4.80
N VAL A 53 0.19 -5.89 -5.51
CA VAL A 53 -0.97 -5.10 -5.04
C VAL A 53 -2.20 -5.99 -4.87
N VAL A 54 -2.53 -6.84 -5.83
CA VAL A 54 -3.70 -7.72 -5.74
C VAL A 54 -3.55 -8.77 -4.64
N SER A 55 -2.34 -9.30 -4.44
CA SER A 55 -2.10 -10.32 -3.42
C SER A 55 -2.05 -9.75 -2.00
N ARG A 56 -1.52 -8.54 -1.79
CA ARG A 56 -1.21 -7.96 -0.48
C ARG A 56 -1.93 -6.64 -0.20
N GLY A 57 -2.74 -6.13 -1.14
CA GLY A 57 -3.51 -4.89 -1.01
C GLY A 57 -2.63 -3.66 -0.80
N SER A 58 -3.06 -2.78 0.11
CA SER A 58 -2.35 -1.54 0.42
C SER A 58 -0.92 -1.76 0.93
N LEU A 59 -0.67 -2.86 1.65
CA LEU A 59 0.68 -3.22 2.08
C LEU A 59 1.58 -3.51 0.86
N GLY A 60 1.09 -4.30 -0.10
CA GLY A 60 1.83 -4.59 -1.33
C GLY A 60 2.08 -3.35 -2.18
N LEU A 61 1.14 -2.41 -2.22
CA LEU A 61 1.30 -1.13 -2.90
C LEU A 61 2.40 -0.28 -2.24
N GLY A 62 2.37 -0.15 -0.92
CA GLY A 62 3.35 0.63 -0.16
C GLY A 62 4.76 0.05 -0.22
N GLU A 63 4.90 -1.27 -0.05
CA GLU A 63 6.20 -1.93 -0.16
C GLU A 63 6.79 -1.82 -1.57
N ALA A 64 5.97 -1.97 -2.63
CA ALA A 64 6.42 -1.80 -4.00
C ALA A 64 6.88 -0.35 -4.29
N TYR A 65 6.23 0.65 -3.67
CA TYR A 65 6.67 2.04 -3.74
C TYR A 65 8.03 2.24 -3.05
N MET A 66 8.21 1.70 -1.84
CA MET A 66 9.46 1.78 -1.09
C MET A 66 10.63 1.09 -1.82
N ASP A 67 10.34 0.01 -2.56
CA ASP A 67 11.32 -0.70 -3.37
C ASP A 67 11.64 0.05 -4.70
N GLY A 68 10.89 1.11 -5.04
CA GLY A 68 11.06 1.87 -6.28
C GLY A 68 10.46 1.17 -7.50
N ASP A 69 9.60 0.18 -7.31
CA ASP A 69 8.98 -0.59 -8.38
C ASP A 69 7.89 0.20 -9.13
N TRP A 70 7.36 1.25 -8.50
CA TRP A 70 6.44 2.20 -9.10
C TRP A 70 6.55 3.58 -8.43
N ASP A 71 6.09 4.63 -9.12
CA ASP A 71 5.93 5.96 -8.57
C ASP A 71 4.71 6.72 -9.14
N ALA A 72 4.45 7.93 -8.59
CA ALA A 72 3.64 8.97 -9.16
C ALA A 72 4.28 10.31 -8.81
N GLU A 73 4.38 11.24 -9.77
CA GLU A 73 5.02 12.55 -9.57
C GLU A 73 4.31 13.39 -8.50
N GLN A 74 2.96 13.28 -8.42
CA GLN A 74 2.13 13.85 -7.35
C GLN A 74 1.46 12.70 -6.58
N LEU A 75 2.19 12.14 -5.63
CA LEU A 75 1.77 10.99 -4.84
C LEU A 75 0.53 11.29 -3.97
N ASP A 76 0.43 12.49 -3.46
CA ASP A 76 -0.70 13.00 -2.69
C ASP A 76 -1.99 13.03 -3.54
N GLU A 77 -1.92 13.53 -4.77
CA GLU A 77 -3.06 13.52 -5.69
C GLU A 77 -3.41 12.08 -6.14
N PHE A 78 -2.41 11.22 -6.37
CA PHE A 78 -2.66 9.79 -6.64
C PHE A 78 -3.53 9.17 -5.55
N PHE A 79 -3.15 9.34 -4.28
CA PHE A 79 -3.94 8.81 -3.16
C PHE A 79 -5.28 9.53 -2.99
N ALA A 80 -5.34 10.84 -3.21
CA ALA A 80 -6.60 11.58 -3.18
C ALA A 80 -7.60 11.05 -4.21
N HIS A 81 -7.16 10.72 -5.42
CA HIS A 81 -7.97 10.11 -6.46
C HIS A 81 -8.48 8.72 -6.06
N ILE A 82 -7.61 7.86 -5.53
CA ILE A 82 -7.98 6.51 -5.04
C ILE A 82 -9.04 6.58 -3.94
N LEU A 83 -8.85 7.46 -2.96
CA LEU A 83 -9.74 7.58 -1.81
C LEU A 83 -11.10 8.20 -2.18
N ARG A 84 -11.12 9.21 -3.06
CA ARG A 84 -12.37 9.79 -3.59
C ARG A 84 -13.19 8.76 -4.35
N ALA A 85 -12.54 7.91 -5.13
CA ALA A 85 -13.18 6.82 -5.86
C ALA A 85 -13.49 5.59 -4.99
N ARG A 86 -13.05 5.58 -3.71
CA ARG A 86 -13.21 4.48 -2.74
C ARG A 86 -12.65 3.14 -3.22
N LEU A 87 -11.58 3.16 -4.02
CA LEU A 87 -10.94 1.95 -4.54
C LEU A 87 -10.31 1.10 -3.42
N ASP A 88 -9.97 1.70 -2.29
CA ASP A 88 -9.53 1.04 -1.07
C ASP A 88 -10.52 -0.02 -0.56
N ARG A 89 -11.80 0.13 -0.88
CA ARG A 89 -12.88 -0.80 -0.51
C ARG A 89 -13.16 -1.86 -1.57
N GLU A 90 -12.82 -1.60 -2.83
CA GLU A 90 -13.02 -2.55 -3.94
C GLU A 90 -11.91 -3.60 -3.99
N VAL A 91 -10.67 -3.23 -3.68
CA VAL A 91 -9.52 -4.14 -3.65
C VAL A 91 -9.48 -4.88 -2.31
N LYS A 92 -10.13 -6.03 -2.25
CA LYS A 92 -10.04 -6.95 -1.10
C LYS A 92 -9.00 -8.02 -1.42
N PRO A 93 -7.79 -7.97 -0.85
CA PRO A 93 -6.78 -8.97 -1.13
C PRO A 93 -7.22 -10.33 -0.61
N LEU A 94 -7.21 -11.33 -1.49
CA LEU A 94 -7.52 -12.74 -1.16
C LEU A 94 -6.64 -13.27 -0.02
N SER A 95 -5.43 -12.72 0.11
CA SER A 95 -4.50 -13.06 1.19
C SER A 95 -4.98 -12.68 2.59
N LEU A 96 -5.95 -11.76 2.72
CA LEU A 96 -6.54 -11.38 4.02
C LEU A 96 -7.66 -12.32 4.48
N LEU A 97 -8.24 -13.14 3.60
CA LEU A 97 -9.30 -14.07 3.99
C LEU A 97 -8.79 -15.15 4.95
N PHE A 98 -7.63 -15.74 4.66
CA PHE A 98 -7.06 -16.79 5.49
C PHE A 98 -6.51 -16.28 6.84
N PRO A 99 -5.74 -15.17 6.92
CA PRO A 99 -5.37 -14.55 8.18
C PRO A 99 -6.57 -14.08 9.00
N ALA A 100 -7.59 -13.48 8.38
CA ALA A 100 -8.79 -13.01 9.08
C ALA A 100 -9.56 -14.18 9.71
N LEU A 101 -9.74 -15.30 8.99
CA LEU A 101 -10.31 -16.52 9.52
C LEU A 101 -9.46 -17.10 10.66
N ARG A 102 -8.13 -17.10 10.52
CA ARG A 102 -7.22 -17.58 11.54
C ARG A 102 -7.20 -16.68 12.77
N GLU A 103 -7.30 -15.36 12.62
CA GLU A 103 -7.37 -14.43 13.74
C GLU A 103 -8.72 -14.46 14.45
N MET A 104 -9.80 -14.75 13.73
CA MET A 104 -11.13 -14.96 14.30
C MET A 104 -11.17 -16.20 15.19
N VAL A 105 -10.42 -17.26 14.84
CA VAL A 105 -10.32 -18.51 15.62
C VAL A 105 -9.26 -18.42 16.72
N PHE A 106 -8.12 -17.79 16.42
CA PHE A 106 -7.00 -17.64 17.35
C PHE A 106 -6.82 -16.17 17.68
N ASN A 107 -7.46 -15.71 18.75
CA ASN A 107 -7.24 -14.35 19.25
C ASN A 107 -5.75 -14.14 19.56
N ARG A 108 -5.04 -13.48 18.63
CA ARG A 108 -3.60 -13.23 18.74
C ARG A 108 -3.27 -11.99 19.58
N GLN A 109 -4.27 -11.26 20.06
CA GLN A 109 -4.10 -10.17 21.00
C GLN A 109 -3.99 -10.74 22.41
N ASN A 110 -2.76 -11.11 22.82
CA ASN A 110 -2.45 -11.49 24.18
C ASN A 110 -1.43 -10.51 24.79
N LEU A 111 -1.39 -10.45 26.13
CA LEU A 111 -0.51 -9.56 26.89
C LEU A 111 0.97 -9.70 26.50
N LYS A 112 1.42 -10.91 26.12
CA LYS A 112 2.80 -11.15 25.72
C LYS A 112 3.16 -10.47 24.39
N ARG A 113 2.22 -10.36 23.44
CA ARG A 113 2.43 -9.63 22.17
C ARG A 113 2.27 -8.13 22.33
N ALA A 114 1.37 -7.69 23.20
CA ALA A 114 1.28 -6.28 23.55
C ALA A 114 2.61 -5.76 24.10
N TRP A 115 3.30 -6.57 24.92
CA TRP A 115 4.65 -6.26 25.41
C TRP A 115 5.68 -6.14 24.27
N GLN A 116 5.69 -7.08 23.32
CA GLN A 116 6.59 -7.04 22.16
C GLN A 116 6.38 -5.79 21.28
N VAL A 117 5.13 -5.34 21.12
CA VAL A 117 4.83 -4.09 20.40
C VAL A 117 5.35 -2.88 21.17
N GLY A 118 5.18 -2.86 22.49
CA GLY A 118 5.74 -1.83 23.37
C GLY A 118 7.26 -1.74 23.25
N GLU A 119 7.94 -2.87 23.40
CA GLU A 119 9.40 -2.97 23.28
C GLU A 119 9.90 -2.53 21.88
N ALA A 120 9.28 -3.01 20.80
CA ALA A 120 9.69 -2.67 19.44
C ALA A 120 9.42 -1.21 19.04
N HIS A 121 8.40 -0.56 19.63
CA HIS A 121 7.98 0.78 19.22
C HIS A 121 8.40 1.88 20.21
N TYR A 122 8.56 1.57 21.48
CA TYR A 122 8.80 2.57 22.52
C TYR A 122 10.18 2.48 23.18
N ASP A 123 10.88 1.36 23.09
CA ASP A 123 12.23 1.20 23.67
C ASP A 123 13.36 1.63 22.71
N LEU A 124 13.10 2.65 21.90
CA LEU A 124 14.08 3.25 20.99
C LEU A 124 15.06 4.20 21.68
N GLY A 125 14.86 4.43 22.99
CA GLY A 125 15.69 5.31 23.81
C GLY A 125 15.27 6.77 23.76
N ASN A 126 15.54 7.48 24.88
CA ASN A 126 15.14 8.88 25.03
C ASN A 126 15.79 9.81 24.01
N GLU A 127 17.02 9.53 23.58
CA GLU A 127 17.71 10.33 22.59
C GLU A 127 16.98 10.35 21.24
N PHE A 128 16.46 9.21 20.82
CA PHE A 128 15.64 9.11 19.61
C PHE A 128 14.37 9.97 19.73
N TYR A 129 13.63 9.83 20.83
CA TYR A 129 12.41 10.60 21.05
C TYR A 129 12.70 12.09 21.19
N GLN A 130 13.78 12.48 21.80
CA GLN A 130 14.18 13.89 21.92
C GLN A 130 14.53 14.48 20.57
N ALA A 131 15.20 13.73 19.71
CA ALA A 131 15.50 14.15 18.33
C ALA A 131 14.21 14.30 17.49
N MET A 132 13.25 13.39 17.65
CA MET A 132 11.98 13.38 16.91
C MET A 132 10.97 14.42 17.42
N LEU A 133 10.83 14.55 18.76
CA LEU A 133 9.77 15.33 19.39
C LEU A 133 10.26 16.70 19.90
N GLY A 134 11.57 16.93 19.88
CA GLY A 134 12.19 18.13 20.41
C GLY A 134 12.17 18.21 21.96
N PRO A 135 12.52 19.36 22.55
CA PRO A 135 12.71 19.49 24.01
C PRO A 135 11.46 19.21 24.84
N ARG A 136 10.28 19.35 24.24
CA ARG A 136 9.00 19.15 24.95
C ARG A 136 8.56 17.69 25.03
N MET A 137 9.16 16.79 24.28
CA MET A 137 8.86 15.35 24.25
C MET A 137 7.34 15.04 24.08
N ALA A 138 6.58 15.93 23.45
CA ALA A 138 5.14 15.78 23.27
C ALA A 138 4.86 14.87 22.08
N TYR A 139 4.41 13.63 22.36
CA TYR A 139 4.09 12.63 21.32
C TYR A 139 2.66 12.75 20.77
N THR A 140 1.75 13.33 21.54
CA THR A 140 0.35 13.52 21.14
C THR A 140 -0.04 14.99 21.21
N CYS A 141 -1.06 15.38 20.44
CA CYS A 141 -1.63 16.73 20.56
C CYS A 141 -2.28 16.92 21.93
N GLY A 142 -2.06 18.09 22.54
CA GLY A 142 -2.73 18.48 23.77
C GLY A 142 -4.24 18.70 23.55
N TYR A 143 -5.01 18.57 24.62
CA TYR A 143 -6.42 18.95 24.62
C TYR A 143 -6.55 20.45 24.92
N TRP A 144 -6.94 21.23 23.91
CA TRP A 144 -6.90 22.69 23.93
C TRP A 144 -8.25 23.38 24.15
N LYS A 145 -9.25 22.68 24.68
CA LYS A 145 -10.62 23.18 24.76
C LYS A 145 -10.74 24.56 25.42
N ASP A 146 -9.96 24.82 26.46
CA ASP A 146 -10.03 26.06 27.24
C ASP A 146 -8.66 26.78 27.32
N ALA A 147 -7.69 26.42 26.48
CA ALA A 147 -6.35 27.00 26.47
C ALA A 147 -6.25 28.11 25.41
N GLU A 148 -5.84 29.31 25.82
CA GLU A 148 -5.64 30.45 24.93
C GLU A 148 -4.19 30.60 24.47
N THR A 149 -3.24 29.94 25.14
CA THR A 149 -1.80 29.97 24.83
C THR A 149 -1.17 28.60 25.01
N LEU A 150 -0.02 28.37 24.30
CA LEU A 150 0.86 27.21 24.52
C LEU A 150 1.63 27.34 25.82
#